data_3748354870fdb9a78c8494dc343ecc3e
#
_entry.id   3748354870fdb9a78c8494dc343ecc3e
#
_cell.length_a   1.000
_cell.length_b   1.000
_cell.length_c   1.000
_cell.angle_alpha   90.00
_cell.angle_beta   90.00
_cell.angle_gamma   90.00
#
_symmetry.space_group_name_H-M   'P 1'
#
loop_
_entity.id
_entity.type
_entity.pdbx_description
1 polymer ?
#
loop_
_entity_poly.entity_id
_entity_poly.type
_entity_poly.pdbx_seq_one_letter_code
_entity_poly.pdbx_strand_id
1 'polypeptide(L)'
;ISSAASDVYKRQADNWYLRQSPRVLELPFKPGLRRPDRDNTIDVYISDDYMDVLADGQWENFFTEKPQPFTREQRRQWLDGMTGVALGSDAFFPFGDNIERAHKSGVQFIAQPGGSIRDDNVIEVCDRYGIAMAFTGLRLFHH
;
A
#
# COMPACT_ATOMS: atom_id res chain seq x y z
N ILE A 1 7.90 10.22 14.10
CA ILE A 1 6.82 9.31 13.66
C ILE A 1 5.92 10.12 12.78
N SER A 2 6.09 10.59 11.85
CA SER A 2 5.24 11.52 11.16
C SER A 2 5.03 11.08 9.75
N SER A 3 5.51 11.82 8.82
CA SER A 3 5.37 11.53 7.40
C SER A 3 6.04 10.19 7.00
N ALA A 4 7.14 9.79 7.63
CA ALA A 4 7.81 8.53 7.33
C ALA A 4 6.95 7.30 7.62
N ALA A 5 6.27 7.27 8.79
CA ALA A 5 5.36 6.18 9.14
C ALA A 5 4.16 6.15 8.18
N SER A 6 3.57 7.29 7.86
CA SER A 6 2.46 7.39 6.91
C SER A 6 2.87 6.91 5.50
N ASP A 7 4.09 7.23 5.07
CA ASP A 7 4.61 6.77 3.78
C ASP A 7 4.80 5.25 3.74
N VAL A 8 5.21 4.64 4.85
CA VAL A 8 5.32 3.18 4.95
C VAL A 8 3.95 2.52 4.82
N TYR A 9 2.96 2.99 5.58
CA TYR A 9 1.59 2.45 5.50
C TYR A 9 0.99 2.63 4.11
N LYS A 10 1.20 3.78 3.50
CA LYS A 10 0.76 4.04 2.14
C LYS A 10 1.37 3.03 1.16
N ARG A 11 2.68 2.82 1.21
CA ARG A 11 3.36 1.85 0.34
C ARG A 11 2.85 0.43 0.56
N GLN A 12 2.61 0.03 1.80
CA GLN A 12 2.09 -1.30 2.10
C GLN A 12 0.69 -1.49 1.49
N ALA A 13 -0.20 -0.52 1.66
CA ALA A 13 -1.54 -0.56 1.09
C ALA A 13 -1.50 -0.56 -0.44
N ASP A 14 -0.70 0.31 -1.04
CA ASP A 14 -0.55 0.41 -2.48
C ASP A 14 0.03 -0.89 -3.06
N ASN A 15 1.08 -1.44 -2.45
CA ASN A 15 1.69 -2.70 -2.90
C ASN A 15 0.72 -3.87 -2.77
N TRP A 16 -0.03 -3.93 -1.68
CA TRP A 16 -1.06 -4.97 -1.51
C TRP A 16 -2.09 -4.90 -2.64
N TYR A 17 -2.55 -3.70 -2.97
CA TYR A 17 -3.56 -3.51 -4.03
C TYR A 17 -2.99 -3.77 -5.42
N LEU A 18 -1.76 -3.34 -5.69
CA LEU A 18 -1.07 -3.65 -6.95
C LEU A 18 -0.93 -5.15 -7.17
N ARG A 19 -0.66 -5.91 -6.12
CA ARG A 19 -0.57 -7.38 -6.19
C ARG A 19 -1.90 -8.05 -6.54
N GLN A 20 -3.03 -7.38 -6.37
CA GLN A 20 -4.35 -7.89 -6.75
C GLN A 20 -4.70 -7.60 -8.22
N SER A 21 -3.87 -6.84 -8.92
CA SER A 21 -4.08 -6.56 -10.34
C SER A 21 -4.01 -7.85 -11.17
N PRO A 22 -4.87 -8.02 -12.19
CA PRO A 22 -4.75 -9.11 -13.15
C PRO A 22 -3.36 -9.23 -13.76
N ARG A 23 -2.67 -8.12 -13.99
CA ARG A 23 -1.29 -8.12 -14.50
C ARG A 23 -0.32 -8.88 -13.60
N VAL A 24 -0.52 -8.86 -12.30
CA VAL A 24 0.30 -9.58 -11.32
C VAL A 24 -0.19 -11.01 -11.14
N LEU A 25 -1.51 -11.20 -11.02
CA LEU A 25 -2.11 -12.52 -10.79
C LEU A 25 -1.88 -13.48 -11.95
N GLU A 26 -1.79 -12.96 -13.16
CA GLU A 26 -1.63 -13.74 -14.40
C GLU A 26 -0.17 -13.82 -14.88
N LEU A 27 0.81 -13.40 -14.06
CA LEU A 27 2.22 -13.47 -14.42
C LEU A 27 2.63 -14.92 -14.75
N PRO A 28 3.27 -15.16 -15.91
CA PRO A 28 3.61 -16.50 -16.38
C PRO A 28 4.90 -17.00 -15.72
N PHE A 29 4.86 -17.25 -14.41
CA PHE A 29 6.02 -17.77 -13.68
C PHE A 29 6.42 -19.16 -14.15
N LYS A 30 7.73 -19.42 -14.13
CA LYS A 30 8.27 -20.74 -14.40
C LYS A 30 7.81 -21.74 -13.35
N PRO A 31 7.48 -22.97 -13.75
CA PRO A 31 7.24 -24.05 -12.79
C PRO A 31 8.51 -24.31 -11.96
N GLY A 32 8.32 -24.56 -10.66
CA GLY A 32 9.42 -24.85 -9.74
C GLY A 32 10.08 -23.61 -9.12
N LEU A 33 9.67 -22.40 -9.48
CA LEU A 33 10.14 -21.19 -8.83
C LEU A 33 9.61 -21.14 -7.39
N ARG A 34 10.53 -20.97 -6.43
CA ARG A 34 10.16 -20.96 -4.99
C ARG A 34 9.34 -19.72 -4.64
N ARG A 35 8.49 -19.85 -3.64
CA ARG A 35 7.62 -18.77 -3.19
C ARG A 35 8.38 -17.47 -2.87
N PRO A 36 9.50 -17.48 -2.12
CA PRO A 36 10.25 -16.25 -1.87
C PRO A 36 10.77 -15.59 -3.14
N ASP A 37 11.20 -16.38 -4.11
CA ASP A 37 11.70 -15.86 -5.39
C ASP A 37 10.57 -15.23 -6.20
N ARG A 38 9.37 -15.82 -6.18
CA ARG A 38 8.17 -15.25 -6.81
C ARG A 38 7.76 -13.93 -6.15
N ASP A 39 7.74 -13.91 -4.82
CA ASP A 39 7.37 -12.70 -4.06
C ASP A 39 8.34 -11.55 -4.34
N ASN A 40 9.64 -11.82 -4.35
CA ASN A 40 10.65 -10.82 -4.69
C ASN A 40 10.50 -10.32 -6.13
N THR A 41 10.23 -11.22 -7.06
CA THR A 41 10.02 -10.86 -8.47
C THR A 41 8.79 -9.95 -8.62
N ILE A 42 7.70 -10.25 -7.91
CA ILE A 42 6.51 -9.41 -7.90
C ILE A 42 6.82 -8.02 -7.35
N ASP A 43 7.56 -7.94 -6.23
CA ASP A 43 7.92 -6.65 -5.62
C ASP A 43 8.71 -5.77 -6.60
N VAL A 44 9.64 -6.35 -7.35
CA VAL A 44 10.38 -5.62 -8.38
C VAL A 44 9.48 -5.25 -9.56
N TYR A 45 8.64 -6.18 -10.02
CA TYR A 45 7.73 -5.98 -11.16
C TYR A 45 6.75 -4.82 -10.94
N ILE A 46 6.26 -4.64 -9.72
CA ILE A 46 5.33 -3.54 -9.38
C ILE A 46 6.04 -2.24 -9.00
N SER A 47 7.36 -2.20 -9.04
CA SER A 47 8.18 -1.01 -8.74
C SER A 47 8.63 -0.30 -10.03
N ASP A 48 9.31 0.83 -9.86
CA ASP A 48 9.92 1.54 -10.98
C ASP A 48 11.15 0.77 -11.55
N ASP A 49 11.68 -0.19 -10.81
CA ASP A 49 12.82 -1.01 -11.21
C ASP A 49 12.41 -2.30 -11.95
N TYR A 50 11.21 -2.32 -12.54
CA TYR A 50 10.66 -3.52 -13.19
C TYR A 50 11.56 -4.09 -14.29
N MET A 51 12.42 -3.29 -14.90
CA MET A 51 13.37 -3.78 -15.91
C MET A 51 14.40 -4.75 -15.34
N ASP A 52 14.64 -4.75 -14.04
CA ASP A 52 15.54 -5.72 -13.41
C ASP A 52 15.04 -7.17 -13.56
N VAL A 53 13.75 -7.34 -13.75
CA VAL A 53 13.14 -8.67 -13.98
C VAL A 53 12.54 -8.83 -15.38
N LEU A 54 12.50 -7.78 -16.19
CA LEU A 54 11.92 -7.81 -17.53
C LEU A 54 12.94 -7.62 -18.66
N ALA A 55 14.16 -7.17 -18.36
CA ALA A 55 15.19 -7.01 -19.38
C ALA A 55 15.53 -8.33 -20.07
N ASP A 56 15.92 -8.26 -21.33
CA ASP A 56 16.39 -9.43 -22.07
C ASP A 56 17.59 -10.05 -21.34
N GLY A 57 17.55 -11.37 -21.17
CA GLY A 57 18.53 -12.10 -20.37
C GLY A 57 18.21 -12.17 -18.88
N GLN A 58 17.19 -11.47 -18.41
CA GLN A 58 16.74 -11.49 -17.02
C GLN A 58 15.37 -12.16 -16.85
N TRP A 59 14.41 -11.83 -17.72
CA TRP A 59 13.05 -12.36 -17.60
C TRP A 59 12.99 -13.88 -17.69
N GLU A 60 13.89 -14.48 -18.45
CA GLU A 60 13.97 -15.94 -18.63
C GLU A 60 14.27 -16.70 -17.33
N ASN A 61 14.83 -15.99 -16.33
CA ASN A 61 15.07 -16.58 -15.01
C ASN A 61 13.78 -16.80 -14.21
N PHE A 62 12.73 -16.05 -14.50
CA PHE A 62 11.53 -15.99 -13.68
C PHE A 62 10.25 -16.44 -14.42
N PHE A 63 10.19 -16.19 -15.73
CA PHE A 63 8.96 -16.34 -16.51
C PHE A 63 9.14 -17.32 -17.66
N THR A 64 8.02 -17.92 -18.09
CA THR A 64 7.97 -18.77 -19.30
C THR A 64 7.90 -17.96 -20.58
N GLU A 65 7.39 -16.75 -20.51
CA GLU A 65 7.34 -15.76 -21.58
C GLU A 65 7.52 -14.36 -20.99
N LYS A 66 7.95 -13.40 -21.82
CA LYS A 66 8.21 -12.04 -21.36
C LYS A 66 6.89 -11.34 -21.07
N PRO A 67 6.57 -11.00 -19.80
CA PRO A 67 5.36 -10.26 -19.49
C PRO A 67 5.47 -8.79 -19.94
N GLN A 68 4.33 -8.17 -20.15
CA GLN A 68 4.26 -6.74 -20.41
C GLN A 68 4.64 -5.94 -19.16
N PRO A 69 5.36 -4.84 -19.29
CA PRO A 69 5.69 -4.01 -18.14
C PRO A 69 4.42 -3.41 -17.51
N PHE A 70 4.43 -3.35 -16.20
CA PHE A 70 3.41 -2.63 -15.43
C PHE A 70 3.94 -1.23 -15.18
N THR A 71 3.65 -0.32 -16.10
CA THR A 71 4.21 1.03 -16.08
C THR A 71 3.67 1.85 -14.91
N ARG A 72 4.38 2.91 -14.56
CA ARG A 72 3.99 3.82 -13.49
C ARG A 72 2.59 4.40 -13.70
N GLU A 73 2.25 4.77 -14.94
CA GLU A 73 0.95 5.28 -15.30
C GLU A 73 -0.16 4.22 -15.12
N GLN A 74 0.09 2.99 -15.58
CA GLN A 74 -0.86 1.88 -15.41
C GLN A 74 -1.06 1.51 -13.94
N ARG A 75 0.01 1.54 -13.14
CA ARG A 75 -0.06 1.33 -11.68
C ARG A 75 -0.91 2.42 -11.01
N ARG A 76 -0.72 3.67 -11.42
CA ARG A 76 -1.53 4.78 -10.90
C ARG A 76 -3.00 4.62 -11.23
N GLN A 77 -3.34 4.25 -12.47
CA GLN A 77 -4.73 3.99 -12.87
C GLN A 77 -5.37 2.89 -12.02
N TRP A 78 -4.64 1.83 -11.75
CA TRP A 78 -5.13 0.75 -10.88
C TRP A 78 -5.33 1.21 -9.44
N LEU A 79 -4.38 1.97 -8.89
CA LEU A 79 -4.45 2.50 -7.53
C LEU A 79 -5.59 3.51 -7.36
N ASP A 80 -5.92 4.28 -8.37
CA ASP A 80 -7.04 5.23 -8.34
C ASP A 80 -8.39 4.54 -8.15
N GLY A 81 -8.49 3.25 -8.48
CA GLY A 81 -9.67 2.43 -8.23
C GLY A 81 -9.78 1.89 -6.80
N MET A 82 -8.77 2.09 -5.97
CA MET A 82 -8.76 1.60 -4.59
C MET A 82 -9.65 2.47 -3.69
N THR A 83 -10.70 1.87 -3.14
CA THR A 83 -11.68 2.54 -2.28
C THR A 83 -12.10 1.62 -1.13
N GLY A 84 -12.75 2.17 -0.11
CA GLY A 84 -13.30 1.37 1.00
C GLY A 84 -12.25 0.73 1.90
N VAL A 85 -11.02 1.25 1.90
CA VAL A 85 -9.92 0.70 2.70
C VAL A 85 -10.10 1.07 4.17
N ALA A 86 -9.88 0.10 5.06
CA ALA A 86 -9.84 0.32 6.50
C ALA A 86 -8.39 0.34 6.99
N LEU A 87 -8.07 1.29 7.84
CA LEU A 87 -6.77 1.46 8.46
C LEU A 87 -6.88 1.34 9.98
N GLY A 88 -6.17 0.38 10.55
CA GLY A 88 -6.00 0.24 11.99
C GLY A 88 -4.62 0.72 12.42
N SER A 89 -4.54 1.44 13.53
CA SER A 89 -3.29 1.88 14.12
C SER A 89 -3.22 1.49 15.59
N ASP A 90 -2.06 1.05 16.04
CA ASP A 90 -1.77 0.75 17.44
C ASP A 90 -1.33 2.00 18.23
N ALA A 91 -1.13 3.12 17.55
CA ALA A 91 -0.77 4.40 18.13
C ALA A 91 -1.67 5.52 17.58
N PHE A 92 -1.79 6.63 18.31
CA PHE A 92 -2.56 7.77 17.86
C PHE A 92 -1.93 8.44 16.62
N PHE A 93 -2.76 9.07 15.81
CA PHE A 93 -2.30 9.93 14.71
C PHE A 93 -1.93 11.30 15.25
N PRO A 94 -0.68 11.74 15.06
CA PRO A 94 -0.22 13.00 15.63
C PRO A 94 -0.74 14.23 14.87
N PHE A 95 -1.03 14.10 13.57
CA PHE A 95 -1.40 15.24 12.72
C PHE A 95 -2.42 14.84 11.65
N GLY A 96 -3.18 15.83 11.20
CA GLY A 96 -4.19 15.65 10.16
C GLY A 96 -3.61 15.29 8.78
N ASP A 97 -2.35 15.61 8.50
CA ASP A 97 -1.70 15.25 7.23
C ASP A 97 -1.56 13.73 7.06
N ASN A 98 -1.48 12.98 8.16
CA ASN A 98 -1.53 11.52 8.12
C ASN A 98 -2.87 11.03 7.56
N ILE A 99 -3.96 11.71 7.89
CA ILE A 99 -5.30 11.40 7.40
C ILE A 99 -5.41 11.73 5.92
N GLU A 100 -4.86 12.85 5.48
CA GLU A 100 -4.84 13.22 4.07
C GLU A 100 -4.11 12.18 3.22
N ARG A 101 -2.99 11.68 3.71
CA ARG A 101 -2.25 10.60 3.03
C ARG A 101 -3.04 9.31 2.98
N ALA A 102 -3.68 8.93 4.07
CA ALA A 102 -4.53 7.74 4.12
C ALA A 102 -5.69 7.87 3.13
N HIS A 103 -6.31 9.05 3.04
CA HIS A 103 -7.37 9.31 2.08
C HIS A 103 -6.93 9.10 0.63
N LYS A 104 -5.72 9.54 0.28
CA LYS A 104 -5.14 9.32 -1.07
C LYS A 104 -4.95 7.86 -1.42
N SER A 105 -4.86 6.98 -0.43
CA SER A 105 -4.78 5.52 -0.62
C SER A 105 -6.15 4.83 -0.54
N GLY A 106 -7.24 5.59 -0.59
CA GLY A 106 -8.60 5.06 -0.59
C GLY A 106 -9.13 4.67 0.79
N VAL A 107 -8.48 5.11 1.87
CA VAL A 107 -8.94 4.84 3.24
C VAL A 107 -10.22 5.60 3.53
N GLN A 108 -11.25 4.88 4.00
CA GLN A 108 -12.55 5.43 4.39
C GLN A 108 -12.90 5.16 5.86
N PHE A 109 -12.18 4.24 6.49
CA PHE A 109 -12.42 3.84 7.88
C PHE A 109 -11.10 3.79 8.63
N ILE A 110 -11.03 4.44 9.79
CA ILE A 110 -9.83 4.47 10.63
C ILE A 110 -10.19 4.05 12.06
N ALA A 111 -9.37 3.20 12.66
CA ALA A 111 -9.42 2.88 14.07
C ALA A 111 -8.07 3.22 14.71
N GLN A 112 -8.09 4.04 15.77
CA GLN A 112 -6.90 4.46 16.50
C GLN A 112 -7.18 4.60 17.99
N PRO A 113 -6.15 4.51 18.86
CA PRO A 113 -6.35 4.66 20.30
C PRO A 113 -6.74 6.07 20.75
N GLY A 114 -6.34 7.12 20.02
CA GLY A 114 -6.51 8.51 20.46
C GLY A 114 -5.47 8.91 21.53
N GLY A 115 -5.71 10.06 22.16
CA GLY A 115 -4.86 10.58 23.24
C GLY A 115 -3.80 11.59 22.80
N SER A 116 -3.84 12.02 21.54
CA SER A 116 -3.02 13.15 21.09
C SER A 116 -3.68 14.49 21.47
N ILE A 117 -2.86 15.49 21.76
CA ILE A 117 -3.36 16.87 21.94
C ILE A 117 -3.89 17.46 20.63
N ARG A 118 -3.66 16.79 19.51
CA ARG A 118 -4.08 17.15 18.17
C ARG A 118 -5.26 16.32 17.66
N ASP A 119 -5.94 15.57 18.53
CA ASP A 119 -7.09 14.74 18.13
C ASP A 119 -8.18 15.60 17.44
N ASP A 120 -8.41 16.83 17.89
CA ASP A 120 -9.37 17.75 17.28
C ASP A 120 -9.04 18.04 15.81
N ASN A 121 -7.77 18.28 15.50
CA ASN A 121 -7.32 18.50 14.12
C ASN A 121 -7.48 17.23 13.27
N VAL A 122 -7.18 16.07 13.81
CA VAL A 122 -7.35 14.78 13.15
C VAL A 122 -8.83 14.53 12.83
N ILE A 123 -9.72 14.78 13.79
CA ILE A 123 -11.18 14.65 13.61
C ILE A 123 -11.67 15.60 12.51
N GLU A 124 -11.24 16.87 12.52
CA GLU A 124 -11.62 17.86 11.51
C GLU A 124 -11.22 17.41 10.10
N VAL A 125 -10.02 16.87 9.93
CA VAL A 125 -9.54 16.38 8.63
C VAL A 125 -10.33 15.14 8.20
N CYS A 126 -10.66 14.23 9.11
CA CYS A 126 -11.53 13.07 8.82
C CYS A 126 -12.91 13.53 8.33
N ASP A 127 -13.51 14.51 8.99
CA ASP A 127 -14.81 15.06 8.61
C ASP A 127 -14.76 15.69 7.22
N ARG A 128 -13.68 16.40 6.91
CA ARG A 128 -13.47 17.02 5.60
C ARG A 128 -13.46 16.00 4.46
N TYR A 129 -12.87 14.84 4.68
CA TYR A 129 -12.76 13.78 3.67
C TYR A 129 -13.84 12.69 3.79
N GLY A 130 -14.77 12.82 4.71
CA GLY A 130 -15.83 11.83 4.91
C GLY A 130 -15.30 10.50 5.43
N ILE A 131 -14.20 10.49 6.18
CA ILE A 131 -13.61 9.29 6.79
C ILE A 131 -14.26 9.03 8.13
N ALA A 132 -14.78 7.82 8.32
CA ALA A 132 -15.27 7.37 9.61
C ALA A 132 -14.08 6.97 10.51
N MET A 133 -14.04 7.50 11.73
CA MET A 133 -12.98 7.22 12.68
C MET A 133 -13.54 6.69 14.00
N ALA A 134 -12.94 5.62 14.50
CA ALA A 134 -13.21 5.07 15.83
C ALA A 134 -11.99 5.27 16.73
N PHE A 135 -12.24 5.77 17.94
CA PHE A 135 -11.25 5.84 19.00
C PHE A 135 -11.37 4.60 19.86
N THR A 136 -10.38 3.74 19.83
CA THR A 136 -10.41 2.46 20.56
C THR A 136 -10.09 2.60 22.05
N GLY A 137 -9.32 3.61 22.42
CA GLY A 137 -8.81 3.79 23.78
C GLY A 137 -7.76 2.72 24.18
N LEU A 138 -7.35 1.87 23.27
CA LEU A 138 -6.43 0.76 23.52
C LEU A 138 -5.10 1.00 22.84
N ARG A 139 -4.03 1.03 23.61
CA ARG A 139 -2.66 1.00 23.09
C ARG A 139 -2.21 -0.45 22.97
N LEU A 140 -1.90 -0.86 21.75
CA LEU A 140 -1.54 -2.25 21.44
C LEU A 140 -0.04 -2.45 21.23
N PHE A 141 0.75 -1.39 21.29
CA PHE A 141 2.18 -1.48 21.13
C PHE A 141 2.91 -1.58 22.49
N HIS A 142 4.01 -2.31 22.51
CA HIS A 142 4.89 -2.49 23.65
C HIS A 142 6.26 -1.88 23.35
N HIS A 143 6.78 -1.16 24.32
CA HIS A 143 8.11 -0.57 24.26
C HIS A 143 8.96 -1.09 25.41
#